data_55818b65db66122d50a94c98993d2a90
#
_entry.id   55818b65db66122d50a94c98993d2a90
#
_cell.length_a   1.000
_cell.length_b   1.000
_cell.length_c   1.000
_cell.angle_alpha   90.00
_cell.angle_beta   90.00
_cell.angle_gamma   90.00
#
_symmetry.space_group_name_H-M   'P 1'
#
loop_
_entity.id
_entity.type
_entity.pdbx_description
1 polymer ?
#
loop_
_entity_poly.entity_id
_entity_poly.type
_entity_poly.pdbx_seq_one_letter_code
_entity_poly.pdbx_strand_id
1 'polypeptide(L)'
;MDEREQTELEAAVFRRLVDHLRRRTDVQNIDLMITAGFCRNCLGDWYRDAAAERGIEIGKEEARARVYGMPQGEWKKRYQKEATPEQQKAFEEAQKTHS
;
A
#
# COMPACT_ATOMS: atom_id res chain seq x y z
N MET A 1 -8.59 -23.70 -15.01
CA MET A 1 -7.40 -23.02 -14.45
C MET A 1 -7.09 -23.65 -13.10
N ASP A 2 -5.85 -24.12 -12.91
CA ASP A 2 -5.47 -24.73 -11.64
C ASP A 2 -5.00 -23.69 -10.61
N GLU A 3 -4.73 -24.14 -9.39
CA GLU A 3 -4.33 -23.25 -8.31
C GLU A 3 -3.03 -22.50 -8.58
N ARG A 4 -2.08 -23.17 -9.25
CA ARG A 4 -0.81 -22.56 -9.58
C ARG A 4 -1.01 -21.41 -10.56
N GLU A 5 -1.83 -21.62 -11.58
CA GLU A 5 -2.14 -20.58 -12.54
C GLU A 5 -2.85 -19.40 -11.89
N GLN A 6 -3.81 -19.67 -11.00
CA GLN A 6 -4.49 -18.63 -10.24
C GLN A 6 -3.50 -17.81 -9.42
N THR A 7 -2.59 -18.48 -8.72
CA THR A 7 -1.58 -17.82 -7.91
C THR A 7 -0.68 -16.94 -8.76
N GLU A 8 -0.25 -17.43 -9.92
CA GLU A 8 0.60 -16.65 -10.82
C GLU A 8 -0.11 -15.42 -11.36
N LEU A 9 -1.39 -15.54 -11.71
CA LEU A 9 -2.19 -14.42 -12.17
C LEU A 9 -2.38 -13.38 -11.07
N GLU A 10 -2.69 -13.83 -9.87
CA GLU A 10 -2.84 -12.94 -8.72
C GLU A 10 -1.54 -12.20 -8.40
N ALA A 11 -0.42 -12.91 -8.47
CA ALA A 11 0.90 -12.29 -8.29
C ALA A 11 1.17 -11.24 -9.37
N ALA A 12 0.83 -11.56 -10.62
CA ALA A 12 1.02 -10.63 -11.74
C ALA A 12 0.20 -9.35 -11.55
N VAL A 13 -1.05 -9.49 -11.11
CA VAL A 13 -1.92 -8.33 -10.85
C VAL A 13 -1.40 -7.49 -9.69
N PHE A 14 -0.96 -8.15 -8.63
CA PHE A 14 -0.36 -7.43 -7.50
C PHE A 14 0.85 -6.62 -7.93
N ARG A 15 1.74 -7.23 -8.71
CA ARG A 15 2.94 -6.54 -9.22
C ARG A 15 2.57 -5.35 -10.10
N ARG A 16 1.54 -5.49 -10.91
CA ARG A 16 1.04 -4.41 -11.75
C ARG A 16 0.46 -3.27 -10.92
N LEU A 17 -0.28 -3.60 -9.87
CA LEU A 17 -0.80 -2.59 -8.94
C LEU A 17 0.34 -1.82 -8.27
N VAL A 18 1.35 -2.53 -7.80
CA VAL A 18 2.51 -1.92 -7.16
C VAL A 18 3.25 -1.00 -8.13
N ASP A 19 3.48 -1.44 -9.36
CA ASP A 19 4.11 -0.61 -10.38
C ASP A 19 3.30 0.65 -10.66
N HIS A 20 1.99 0.51 -10.73
CA HIS A 20 1.09 1.64 -10.95
C HIS A 20 1.22 2.67 -9.82
N LEU A 21 1.20 2.20 -8.57
CA LEU A 21 1.34 3.10 -7.42
C LEU A 21 2.71 3.78 -7.38
N ARG A 22 3.76 3.08 -7.79
CA ARG A 22 5.10 3.66 -7.86
C ARG A 22 5.19 4.79 -8.88
N ARG A 23 4.43 4.72 -9.97
CA ARG A 23 4.37 5.79 -10.98
C ARG A 23 3.50 6.96 -10.54
N ARG A 24 2.54 6.73 -9.66
CA ARG A 24 1.61 7.74 -9.20
C ARG A 24 2.06 8.34 -7.88
N THR A 25 3.26 8.92 -7.89
CA THR A 25 3.81 9.61 -6.72
C THR A 25 3.04 10.88 -6.36
N ASP A 26 2.20 11.36 -7.26
CA ASP A 26 1.28 12.47 -7.04
C ASP A 26 0.13 12.10 -6.11
N VAL A 27 -0.21 10.80 -6.02
CA VAL A 27 -1.31 10.32 -5.17
C VAL A 27 -0.76 10.07 -3.77
N GLN A 28 -1.28 10.82 -2.80
CA GLN A 28 -0.87 10.69 -1.41
C GLN A 28 -1.54 9.48 -0.75
N ASN A 29 -0.91 8.94 0.28
CA ASN A 29 -1.50 7.83 1.03
C ASN A 29 -2.85 8.21 1.63
N ILE A 30 -3.00 9.46 2.07
CA ILE A 30 -4.27 9.93 2.59
C ILE A 30 -5.37 9.91 1.52
N ASP A 31 -5.03 10.20 0.27
CA ASP A 31 -5.98 10.14 -0.85
C ASP A 31 -6.48 8.71 -1.07
N LEU A 32 -5.57 7.74 -1.01
CA LEU A 32 -5.93 6.33 -1.13
C LEU A 32 -6.83 5.89 0.03
N MET A 33 -6.50 6.30 1.24
CA MET A 33 -7.31 5.98 2.41
C MET A 33 -8.73 6.54 2.30
N ILE A 34 -8.86 7.77 1.82
CA ILE A 34 -10.16 8.41 1.62
C ILE A 34 -10.98 7.67 0.57
N THR A 35 -10.36 7.35 -0.56
CA THR A 35 -11.05 6.77 -1.71
C THR A 35 -11.30 5.28 -1.58
N ALA A 36 -10.31 4.52 -1.10
CA ALA A 36 -10.33 3.07 -1.15
C ALA A 36 -10.19 2.38 0.20
N GLY A 37 -9.91 3.13 1.25
CA GLY A 37 -9.79 2.56 2.59
C GLY A 37 -8.48 1.83 2.87
N PHE A 38 -7.50 1.95 1.99
CA PHE A 38 -6.15 1.40 2.21
C PHE A 38 -5.13 2.36 1.60
N CYS A 39 -3.87 2.15 1.95
CA CYS A 39 -2.78 2.92 1.35
C CYS A 39 -1.58 2.01 1.10
N ARG A 40 -0.47 2.60 0.63
CA ARG A 40 0.75 1.84 0.36
C ARG A 40 1.27 1.10 1.59
N ASN A 41 1.14 1.71 2.76
CA ASN A 41 1.56 1.06 4.01
C ASN A 41 0.73 -0.18 4.31
N CYS A 42 -0.57 -0.12 4.05
CA CYS A 42 -1.47 -1.26 4.24
C CYS A 42 -1.06 -2.44 3.36
N LEU A 43 -0.74 -2.18 2.10
CA LEU A 43 -0.27 -3.22 1.18
C LEU A 43 1.02 -3.87 1.69
N GLY A 44 1.95 -3.07 2.19
CA GLY A 44 3.19 -3.57 2.78
C GLY A 44 2.93 -4.43 4.01
N ASP A 45 2.02 -3.98 4.85
CA ASP A 45 1.66 -4.72 6.07
C ASP A 45 0.96 -6.03 5.73
N TRP A 46 0.07 -6.05 4.74
CA TRP A 46 -0.58 -7.27 4.27
C TRP A 46 0.43 -8.25 3.67
N TYR A 47 1.42 -7.74 2.97
CA TYR A 47 2.50 -8.57 2.43
C TYR A 47 3.27 -9.24 3.57
N ARG A 48 3.57 -8.49 4.60
CA ARG A 48 4.24 -9.00 5.80
C ARG A 48 3.41 -10.07 6.50
N ASP A 49 2.11 -9.81 6.64
CA ASP A 49 1.17 -10.77 7.26
C ASP A 49 1.12 -12.07 6.47
N ALA A 50 1.05 -11.98 5.14
CA ALA A 50 1.03 -13.15 4.28
C ALA A 50 2.32 -13.97 4.42
N ALA A 51 3.45 -13.30 4.54
CA ALA A 51 4.74 -13.95 4.77
C ALA A 51 4.75 -14.68 6.12
N ALA A 52 4.26 -14.02 7.16
CA ALA A 52 4.21 -14.60 8.51
C ALA A 52 3.35 -15.87 8.54
N GLU A 53 2.22 -15.88 7.84
CA GLU A 53 1.36 -17.05 7.74
C GLU A 53 2.09 -18.25 7.11
N ARG A 54 3.12 -18.00 6.33
CA ARG A 54 3.92 -19.04 5.67
C ARG A 54 5.26 -19.31 6.36
N GLY A 55 5.43 -18.77 7.56
CA GLY A 55 6.65 -18.95 8.33
C GLY A 55 7.85 -18.17 7.80
N ILE A 56 7.60 -17.16 6.98
CA ILE A 56 8.64 -16.29 6.44
C ILE A 56 8.68 -15.00 7.26
N GLU A 57 9.84 -14.69 7.81
CA GLU A 57 10.01 -13.50 8.62
C GLU A 57 10.54 -12.35 7.76
N ILE A 58 9.75 -11.29 7.66
CA ILE A 58 10.13 -10.08 6.92
C ILE A 58 9.90 -8.89 7.84
N GLY A 59 10.85 -7.98 7.89
CA GLY A 59 10.70 -6.74 8.65
C GLY A 59 9.69 -5.81 8.02
N LYS A 60 9.09 -4.95 8.84
CA LYS A 60 8.10 -3.96 8.41
C LYS A 60 8.66 -3.04 7.31
N GLU A 61 9.88 -2.56 7.48
CA GLU A 61 10.51 -1.65 6.52
C GLU A 61 10.75 -2.33 5.18
N GLU A 62 11.23 -3.58 5.20
CA GLU A 62 11.45 -4.35 3.99
C GLU A 62 10.15 -4.61 3.24
N ALA A 63 9.10 -5.00 3.96
CA ALA A 63 7.80 -5.28 3.34
C ALA A 63 7.23 -4.01 2.66
N ARG A 64 7.30 -2.87 3.34
CA ARG A 64 6.82 -1.61 2.78
C ARG A 64 7.66 -1.15 1.60
N ALA A 65 8.97 -1.35 1.65
CA ALA A 65 9.86 -0.98 0.56
C ALA A 65 9.51 -1.72 -0.74
N ARG A 66 8.97 -2.92 -0.65
CA ARG A 66 8.53 -3.66 -1.83
C ARG A 66 7.38 -2.96 -2.55
N VAL A 67 6.54 -2.25 -1.82
CA VAL A 67 5.42 -1.48 -2.40
C VAL A 67 5.92 -0.14 -2.93
N TYR A 68 6.72 0.57 -2.15
CA TYR A 68 7.22 1.88 -2.56
C TYR A 68 8.29 1.83 -3.65
N GLY A 69 9.03 0.73 -3.73
CA GLY A 69 10.20 0.64 -4.60
C GLY A 69 11.43 1.35 -4.05
N MET A 70 11.36 1.80 -2.80
CA MET A 70 12.41 2.48 -2.07
C MET A 70 12.05 2.46 -0.59
N PRO A 71 12.98 2.79 0.32
CA PRO A 71 12.62 2.90 1.73
C PRO A 71 11.50 3.92 1.95
N GLN A 72 10.56 3.62 2.84
CA GLN A 72 9.42 4.49 3.11
C GLN A 72 9.85 5.92 3.49
N GLY A 73 10.88 6.05 4.30
CA GLY A 73 11.39 7.37 4.72
C GLY A 73 11.86 8.21 3.54
N GLU A 74 12.46 7.56 2.53
CA GLU A 74 12.90 8.22 1.31
C GLU A 74 11.71 8.72 0.50
N TRP A 75 10.68 7.89 0.35
CA TRP A 75 9.46 8.27 -0.35
C TRP A 75 8.79 9.46 0.33
N LYS A 76 8.72 9.45 1.67
CA LYS A 76 8.14 10.55 2.44
C LYS A 76 8.86 11.87 2.15
N LYS A 77 10.18 11.84 2.14
CA LYS A 77 10.98 13.04 1.86
C LYS A 77 10.74 13.59 0.46
N ARG A 78 10.61 12.72 -0.51
CA ARG A 78 10.50 13.11 -1.92
C ARG A 78 9.08 13.52 -2.31
N TYR A 79 8.07 12.82 -1.81
CA TYR A 79 6.73 12.91 -2.39
C TYR A 79 5.63 13.24 -1.39
N GLN A 80 5.79 12.92 -0.11
CA GLN A 80 4.71 13.14 0.84
C GLN A 80 4.55 14.63 1.14
N LYS A 81 3.30 15.08 1.04
CA LYS A 81 2.92 16.46 1.34
C LYS A 81 2.03 16.48 2.59
N GLU A 82 2.04 17.62 3.29
CA GLU A 82 1.15 17.80 4.42
C GLU A 82 -0.29 17.75 3.95
N ALA A 83 -1.15 17.02 4.69
CA ALA A 83 -2.56 16.91 4.35
C ALA A 83 -3.25 18.26 4.54
N THR A 84 -4.14 18.60 3.58
CA THR A 84 -4.96 19.80 3.71
C THR A 84 -6.05 19.58 4.75
N PRO A 85 -6.66 20.65 5.30
CA PRO A 85 -7.80 20.49 6.21
C PRO A 85 -8.95 19.70 5.58
N GLU A 86 -9.19 19.88 4.28
CA GLU A 86 -10.22 19.15 3.55
C GLU A 86 -9.91 17.65 3.47
N GLN A 87 -8.65 17.30 3.20
CA GLN A 87 -8.21 15.91 3.18
C GLN A 87 -8.34 15.29 4.55
N GLN A 88 -7.94 16.00 5.59
CA GLN A 88 -8.01 15.51 6.95
C GLN A 88 -9.44 15.20 7.36
N LYS A 89 -10.36 16.10 7.04
CA LYS A 89 -11.79 15.91 7.33
C LYS A 89 -12.36 14.73 6.55
N ALA A 90 -12.06 14.64 5.26
CA ALA A 90 -12.52 13.53 4.42
C ALA A 90 -11.98 12.19 4.93
N PHE A 91 -10.72 12.16 5.38
CA PHE A 91 -10.12 10.97 5.97
C PHE A 91 -10.85 10.54 7.23
N GLU A 92 -11.15 11.45 8.13
CA GLU A 92 -11.88 11.15 9.36
C GLU A 92 -13.28 10.59 9.06
N GLU A 93 -13.99 11.18 8.10
CA GLU A 93 -15.30 10.70 7.69
C GLU A 93 -15.23 9.31 7.05
N ALA A 94 -14.22 9.09 6.20
CA ALA A 94 -14.02 7.79 5.57
C ALA A 94 -13.75 6.68 6.61
N GLN A 95 -12.99 6.99 7.65
CA GLN A 95 -12.72 6.03 8.72
C GLN A 95 -13.99 5.64 9.49
N LYS A 96 -14.89 6.57 9.71
CA LYS A 96 -16.17 6.28 10.35
C LYS A 96 -17.02 5.30 9.54
N THR A 97 -16.94 5.39 8.21
CA THR A 97 -17.70 4.55 7.30
C THR A 97 -17.09 3.15 7.17
N HIS A 98 -15.77 3.04 7.29
CA HIS A 98 -15.05 1.79 7.05
C HIS A 98 -14.54 1.09 8.31
N SER A 99 -14.78 1.66 9.47
CA SER A 99 -14.32 1.09 10.74
C SER A 99 -15.23 -0.03 11.25
#